data_72696eca242ac8c82aeef3ef7a8203f3
#
_entry.id   72696eca242ac8c82aeef3ef7a8203f3
#
_cell.length_a   1.000
_cell.length_b   1.000
_cell.length_c   1.000
_cell.angle_alpha   90.00
_cell.angle_beta   90.00
_cell.angle_gamma   90.00
#
_symmetry.space_group_name_H-M   'P 1'
#
loop_
_entity.id
_entity.type
_entity.pdbx_description
1 polymer ?
#
loop_
_entity_poly.entity_id
_entity_poly.type
_entity_poly.pdbx_seq_one_letter_code
_entity_poly.pdbx_strand_id
1 'polypeptide(L)'
;MEDYAILIILFLIAVCLLILTVIGYWGVFCKAGEKGWKVLIPFYNEYLLFKIAWKPSICLIKWLCLCLYEVVSVTLKAGVLLEMLQLILPSIAFVLTVMLYHRLSKAFRHGFGYTAGILFLPFIFVLLLGVGRSRYT
;
A
#
# COMPACT_ATOMS: atom_id res chain seq x y z
N MET A 1 22.26 -27.19 -6.40
CA MET A 1 22.18 -26.35 -7.62
C MET A 1 20.73 -26.00 -7.97
N GLU A 2 19.79 -26.91 -7.85
CA GLU A 2 18.36 -26.63 -8.15
C GLU A 2 17.76 -25.56 -7.22
N ASP A 3 18.14 -25.56 -5.94
CA ASP A 3 17.60 -24.59 -4.97
C ASP A 3 17.99 -23.14 -5.31
N TYR A 4 19.22 -22.92 -5.78
CA TYR A 4 19.66 -21.58 -6.18
C TYR A 4 18.96 -21.10 -7.47
N ALA A 5 18.68 -22.02 -8.39
CA ALA A 5 17.94 -21.69 -9.61
C ALA A 5 16.51 -21.24 -9.27
N ILE A 6 15.83 -21.94 -8.35
CA ILE A 6 14.50 -21.57 -7.86
C ILE A 6 14.55 -20.19 -7.18
N LEU A 7 15.52 -19.95 -6.31
CA LEU A 7 15.68 -18.66 -5.65
C LEU A 7 15.91 -17.51 -6.63
N ILE A 8 16.74 -17.71 -7.66
CA ILE A 8 16.98 -16.71 -8.71
C ILE A 8 15.69 -16.43 -9.49
N ILE A 9 14.95 -17.45 -9.86
CA ILE A 9 13.68 -17.29 -10.59
C ILE A 9 12.67 -16.52 -9.73
N LEU A 10 12.52 -16.87 -8.46
CA LEU A 10 11.64 -16.15 -7.54
C LEU A 10 12.05 -14.69 -7.36
N PHE A 11 13.35 -14.43 -7.27
CA PHE A 11 13.88 -13.07 -7.18
C PHE A 11 13.57 -12.26 -8.44
N LEU A 12 13.76 -12.84 -9.62
CA LEU A 12 13.44 -12.16 -10.89
C LEU A 12 11.94 -11.87 -11.01
N ILE A 13 11.09 -12.80 -10.61
CA ILE A 13 9.63 -12.59 -10.58
C ILE A 13 9.28 -11.43 -9.63
N ALA A 14 9.84 -11.43 -8.42
CA ALA A 14 9.61 -10.36 -7.45
C ALA A 14 10.05 -9.00 -7.99
N VAL A 15 11.19 -8.90 -8.65
CA VAL A 15 11.68 -7.66 -9.29
C VAL A 15 10.73 -7.21 -10.41
N CYS A 16 10.26 -8.13 -11.26
CA CYS A 16 9.29 -7.80 -12.30
C CYS A 16 7.98 -7.25 -11.72
N LEU A 17 7.45 -7.90 -10.68
CA LEU A 17 6.22 -7.44 -10.01
C LEU A 17 6.40 -6.05 -9.36
N LEU A 18 7.57 -5.80 -8.76
CA LEU A 18 7.91 -4.50 -8.20
C LEU A 18 7.95 -3.42 -9.27
N ILE A 19 8.58 -3.67 -10.41
CA ILE A 19 8.62 -2.73 -11.54
C ILE A 19 7.22 -2.43 -12.05
N LEU A 20 6.37 -3.44 -12.23
CA LEU A 20 4.98 -3.27 -12.66
C LEU A 20 4.18 -2.42 -11.67
N THR A 21 4.39 -2.63 -10.38
CA THR A 21 3.75 -1.84 -9.32
C THR A 21 4.19 -0.38 -9.36
N VAL A 22 5.49 -0.12 -9.54
CA VAL A 22 6.04 1.23 -9.68
C VAL A 22 5.45 1.94 -10.90
N ILE A 23 5.38 1.27 -12.05
CA ILE A 23 4.78 1.83 -13.28
C ILE A 23 3.30 2.16 -13.04
N GLY A 24 2.57 1.29 -12.38
CA GLY A 24 1.16 1.51 -12.03
C GLY A 24 0.96 2.75 -11.16
N TYR A 25 1.68 2.87 -10.06
CA TYR A 25 1.60 4.04 -9.18
C TYR A 25 2.11 5.32 -9.85
N TRP A 26 3.13 5.23 -10.69
CA TRP A 26 3.58 6.36 -11.51
C TRP A 26 2.43 6.94 -12.34
N GLY A 27 1.70 6.08 -13.05
CA GLY A 27 0.53 6.47 -13.81
C GLY A 27 -0.59 7.05 -12.95
N VAL A 28 -0.86 6.46 -11.79
CA VAL A 28 -1.84 6.96 -10.80
C VAL A 28 -1.48 8.38 -10.35
N PHE A 29 -0.22 8.63 -10.01
CA PHE A 29 0.24 9.95 -9.56
C PHE A 29 0.16 11.00 -10.68
N CYS A 30 0.58 10.65 -11.90
CA CYS A 30 0.45 11.52 -13.04
C CYS A 30 -1.01 11.88 -13.33
N LYS A 31 -1.93 10.93 -13.24
CA LYS A 31 -3.38 11.18 -13.42
C LYS A 31 -3.97 12.09 -12.35
N ALA A 32 -3.44 12.03 -11.14
CA ALA A 32 -3.83 12.89 -10.03
C ALA A 32 -3.15 14.27 -10.01
N GLY A 33 -2.35 14.59 -11.05
CA GLY A 33 -1.64 15.85 -11.16
C GLY A 33 -0.34 15.93 -10.37
N GLU A 34 0.13 14.80 -9.82
CA GLU A 34 1.41 14.73 -9.10
C GLU A 34 2.53 14.22 -10.01
N LYS A 35 3.77 14.52 -9.65
CA LYS A 35 4.94 14.04 -10.40
C LYS A 35 5.16 12.54 -10.16
N GLY A 36 5.18 11.74 -11.23
CA GLY A 36 5.29 10.27 -11.15
C GLY A 36 6.53 9.76 -10.42
N TRP A 37 7.70 10.43 -10.54
CA TRP A 37 8.94 10.02 -9.88
C TRP A 37 8.85 9.95 -8.34
N LYS A 38 7.87 10.63 -7.74
CA LYS A 38 7.60 10.58 -6.30
C LYS A 38 7.23 9.18 -5.79
N VAL A 39 6.84 8.27 -6.69
CA VAL A 39 6.60 6.87 -6.34
C VAL A 39 7.85 6.17 -5.83
N LEU A 40 9.04 6.62 -6.26
CA LEU A 40 10.33 6.04 -5.88
C LEU A 40 10.76 6.39 -4.45
N ILE A 41 10.12 7.38 -3.82
CA ILE A 41 10.42 7.79 -2.45
C ILE A 41 9.54 6.95 -1.51
N PRO A 42 10.11 5.99 -0.74
CA PRO A 42 9.37 5.23 0.26
C PRO A 42 8.76 6.20 1.29
N PHE A 43 7.68 5.81 1.95
CA PHE A 43 6.89 6.64 2.86
C PHE A 43 6.18 7.82 2.19
N TYR A 44 6.85 8.60 1.34
CA TYR A 44 6.24 9.71 0.61
C TYR A 44 5.24 9.24 -0.44
N ASN A 45 5.50 8.10 -1.07
CA ASN A 45 4.57 7.41 -1.94
C ASN A 45 3.23 7.12 -1.21
N GLU A 46 3.29 6.53 -0.03
CA GLU A 46 2.10 6.24 0.77
C GLU A 46 1.39 7.53 1.22
N TYR A 47 2.15 8.52 1.67
CA TYR A 47 1.60 9.84 2.01
C TYR A 47 0.83 10.46 0.83
N LEU A 48 1.37 10.37 -0.39
CA LEU A 48 0.70 10.86 -1.59
C LEU A 48 -0.57 10.09 -1.90
N LEU A 49 -0.60 8.78 -1.71
CA LEU A 49 -1.82 7.98 -1.89
C LEU A 49 -2.93 8.44 -0.95
N PHE A 50 -2.60 8.71 0.31
CA PHE A 50 -3.56 9.30 1.25
C PHE A 50 -3.99 10.71 0.85
N LYS A 51 -3.08 11.53 0.34
CA LYS A 51 -3.39 12.88 -0.15
C LYS A 51 -4.34 12.84 -1.35
N ILE A 52 -4.10 11.94 -2.30
CA ILE A 52 -4.90 11.78 -3.53
C ILE A 52 -6.28 11.21 -3.23
N ALA A 53 -6.34 10.15 -2.43
CA ALA A 53 -7.57 9.39 -2.20
C ALA A 53 -8.38 9.88 -0.98
N TRP A 54 -7.72 10.50 -0.01
CA TRP A 54 -8.36 10.87 1.25
C TRP A 54 -7.70 12.12 1.87
N LYS A 55 -7.25 12.00 3.14
CA LYS A 55 -6.57 13.08 3.90
C LYS A 55 -5.15 12.63 4.28
N PRO A 56 -4.13 13.47 4.05
CA PRO A 56 -2.75 13.12 4.39
C PRO A 56 -2.53 12.87 5.89
N SER A 57 -3.31 13.54 6.77
CA SER A 57 -3.22 13.35 8.22
C SER A 57 -3.50 11.93 8.68
N ILE A 58 -4.29 11.16 7.93
CA ILE A 58 -4.62 9.75 8.26
C ILE A 58 -3.40 8.85 8.04
N CYS A 59 -2.55 9.18 7.08
CA CYS A 59 -1.27 8.49 6.90
C CYS A 59 -0.41 8.57 8.16
N LEU A 60 -0.36 9.73 8.81
CA LEU A 60 0.38 9.92 10.07
C LEU A 60 -0.20 9.07 11.19
N ILE A 61 -1.51 8.96 11.29
CA ILE A 61 -2.19 8.09 12.27
C ILE A 61 -1.81 6.63 12.04
N LYS A 62 -1.83 6.18 10.79
CA LYS A 62 -1.41 4.81 10.43
C LYS A 62 0.04 4.55 10.83
N TRP A 63 0.96 5.44 10.48
CA TRP A 63 2.37 5.31 10.84
C TRP A 63 2.59 5.35 12.35
N LEU A 64 1.85 6.20 13.08
CA LEU A 64 1.89 6.23 14.54
C LEU A 64 1.47 4.87 15.13
N CYS A 65 0.40 4.27 14.64
CA CYS A 65 -0.04 2.94 15.09
C CYS A 65 1.03 1.87 14.83
N LEU A 66 1.70 1.90 13.67
CA LEU A 66 2.78 0.96 13.36
C LEU A 66 4.02 1.19 14.22
N CYS A 67 4.42 2.43 14.44
CA CYS A 67 5.54 2.77 15.33
C CYS A 67 5.26 2.34 16.78
N LEU A 68 4.04 2.58 17.28
CA LEU A 68 3.63 2.11 18.60
C LEU A 68 3.65 0.58 18.71
N TYR A 69 3.21 -0.11 17.66
CA TYR A 69 3.29 -1.57 17.59
C TYR A 69 4.73 -2.07 17.74
N GLU A 70 5.68 -1.49 16.99
CA GLU A 70 7.10 -1.86 17.09
C GLU A 70 7.68 -1.56 18.47
N VAL A 71 7.41 -0.38 19.03
CA VAL A 71 7.89 0.01 20.37
C VAL A 71 7.34 -0.93 21.43
N VAL A 72 6.04 -1.26 21.37
CA VAL A 72 5.38 -2.18 22.32
C VAL A 72 5.96 -3.58 22.21
N SER A 73 6.21 -4.07 21.00
CA SER A 73 6.75 -5.42 20.77
C SER A 73 8.16 -5.60 21.30
N VAL A 74 8.96 -4.52 21.30
CA VAL A 74 10.34 -4.54 21.80
C VAL A 74 10.41 -4.31 23.32
N THR A 75 9.55 -3.45 23.88
CA THR A 75 9.61 -3.05 25.29
C THR A 75 8.89 -4.00 26.24
N LEU A 76 7.74 -4.52 25.85
CA LEU A 76 6.96 -5.45 26.66
C LEU A 76 7.32 -6.89 26.31
N LYS A 77 7.81 -7.64 27.30
CA LYS A 77 8.29 -9.02 27.06
C LYS A 77 7.20 -10.08 27.16
N ALA A 78 6.14 -9.84 27.93
CA ALA A 78 4.99 -10.75 28.08
C ALA A 78 3.81 -10.05 28.76
N GLY A 79 2.61 -10.56 28.55
CA GLY A 79 1.38 -10.18 29.25
C GLY A 79 0.19 -9.98 28.31
N VAL A 80 -1.00 -10.09 28.87
CA VAL A 80 -2.27 -9.94 28.15
C VAL A 80 -2.37 -8.58 27.46
N LEU A 81 -1.84 -7.53 28.06
CA LEU A 81 -1.82 -6.19 27.49
C LEU A 81 -0.99 -6.14 26.19
N LEU A 82 0.15 -6.83 26.16
CA LEU A 82 0.97 -6.94 24.95
C LEU A 82 0.21 -7.63 23.82
N GLU A 83 -0.40 -8.76 24.09
CA GLU A 83 -1.17 -9.52 23.10
C GLU A 83 -2.34 -8.70 22.54
N MET A 84 -3.06 -7.98 23.41
CA MET A 84 -4.14 -7.09 22.99
C MET A 84 -3.64 -5.96 22.09
N LEU A 85 -2.56 -5.27 22.46
CA LEU A 85 -2.00 -4.18 21.68
C LEU A 85 -1.43 -4.68 20.34
N GLN A 86 -0.78 -5.83 20.32
CA GLN A 86 -0.27 -6.47 19.09
C GLN A 86 -1.38 -6.88 18.12
N LEU A 87 -2.57 -7.15 18.62
CA LEU A 87 -3.72 -7.43 17.79
C LEU A 87 -4.41 -6.16 17.29
N ILE A 88 -4.61 -5.18 18.17
CA ILE A 88 -5.39 -3.96 17.88
C ILE A 88 -4.65 -3.02 16.94
N LEU A 89 -3.38 -2.71 17.21
CA LEU A 89 -2.62 -1.70 16.45
C LEU A 89 -2.49 -2.04 14.95
N PRO A 90 -2.05 -3.25 14.55
CA PRO A 90 -1.98 -3.60 13.14
C PRO A 90 -3.38 -3.75 12.50
N SER A 91 -4.40 -4.12 13.26
CA SER A 91 -5.77 -4.17 12.77
C SER A 91 -6.29 -2.80 12.37
N ILE A 92 -6.02 -1.77 13.17
CA ILE A 92 -6.35 -0.37 12.82
C ILE A 92 -5.61 0.05 11.55
N ALA A 93 -4.31 -0.21 11.45
CA ALA A 93 -3.50 0.12 10.28
C ALA A 93 -4.02 -0.61 9.02
N PHE A 94 -4.44 -1.86 9.16
CA PHE A 94 -5.04 -2.64 8.08
C PHE A 94 -6.36 -2.03 7.59
N VAL A 95 -7.27 -1.70 8.51
CA VAL A 95 -8.55 -1.06 8.18
C VAL A 95 -8.32 0.27 7.45
N LEU A 96 -7.39 1.10 7.93
CA LEU A 96 -7.04 2.36 7.26
C LEU A 96 -6.51 2.12 5.84
N THR A 97 -5.74 1.06 5.62
CA THR A 97 -5.24 0.67 4.29
C THR A 97 -6.39 0.23 3.36
N VAL A 98 -7.31 -0.57 3.85
CA VAL A 98 -8.49 -0.99 3.07
C VAL A 98 -9.35 0.22 2.70
N MET A 99 -9.58 1.12 3.65
CA MET A 99 -10.32 2.37 3.40
C MET A 99 -9.60 3.27 2.39
N LEU A 100 -8.28 3.35 2.44
CA LEU A 100 -7.47 4.07 1.46
C LEU A 100 -7.71 3.51 0.04
N TYR A 101 -7.59 2.21 -0.14
CA TYR A 101 -7.77 1.58 -1.45
C TYR A 101 -9.20 1.70 -1.96
N HIS A 102 -10.19 1.64 -1.05
CA HIS A 102 -11.57 1.87 -1.42
C HIS A 102 -11.80 3.31 -1.93
N ARG A 103 -11.24 4.30 -1.24
CA ARG A 103 -11.34 5.71 -1.67
C ARG A 103 -10.54 5.97 -2.94
N LEU A 104 -9.37 5.36 -3.08
CA LEU A 104 -8.59 5.41 -4.31
C LEU A 104 -9.38 4.82 -5.49
N SER A 105 -10.01 3.67 -5.31
CA SER A 105 -10.87 3.04 -6.32
C SER A 105 -12.01 3.97 -6.73
N LYS A 106 -12.68 4.60 -5.76
CA LYS A 106 -13.76 5.58 -6.02
C LYS A 106 -13.26 6.84 -6.74
N ALA A 107 -12.07 7.34 -6.40
CA ALA A 107 -11.49 8.50 -7.08
C ALA A 107 -11.23 8.24 -8.58
N PHE A 108 -11.08 6.98 -8.96
CA PHE A 108 -10.97 6.54 -10.36
C PHE A 108 -12.27 5.95 -10.93
N ARG A 109 -13.42 6.21 -10.29
CA ARG A 109 -14.76 5.76 -10.69
C ARG A 109 -14.95 4.24 -10.74
N HIS A 110 -14.23 3.51 -9.89
CA HIS A 110 -14.38 2.07 -9.74
C HIS A 110 -15.10 1.70 -8.44
N GLY A 111 -15.72 0.51 -8.41
CA GLY A 111 -16.49 0.02 -7.28
C GLY A 111 -15.68 -0.81 -6.27
N PHE A 112 -16.41 -1.42 -5.34
CA PHE A 112 -15.84 -2.22 -4.25
C PHE A 112 -15.04 -3.45 -4.75
N GLY A 113 -15.48 -4.08 -5.86
CA GLY A 113 -14.75 -5.21 -6.45
C GLY A 113 -13.33 -4.84 -6.89
N TYR A 114 -13.14 -3.61 -7.35
CA TYR A 114 -11.82 -3.09 -7.70
C TYR A 114 -10.93 -2.86 -6.46
N THR A 115 -11.53 -2.44 -5.35
CA THR A 115 -10.85 -2.32 -4.06
C THR A 115 -10.29 -3.66 -3.59
N ALA A 116 -11.12 -4.70 -3.65
CA ALA A 116 -10.68 -6.07 -3.33
C ALA A 116 -9.54 -6.52 -4.26
N GLY A 117 -9.63 -6.20 -5.56
CA GLY A 117 -8.56 -6.48 -6.51
C GLY A 117 -7.24 -5.77 -6.16
N ILE A 118 -7.28 -4.49 -5.78
CA ILE A 118 -6.07 -3.77 -5.34
C ILE A 118 -5.48 -4.38 -4.06
N LEU A 119 -6.32 -4.88 -3.16
CA LEU A 119 -5.86 -5.47 -1.90
C LEU A 119 -5.16 -6.82 -2.11
N PHE A 120 -5.73 -7.70 -2.96
CA PHE A 120 -5.21 -9.05 -3.21
C PHE A 120 -4.15 -9.11 -4.32
N LEU A 121 -4.30 -8.29 -5.36
CA LEU A 121 -3.42 -8.26 -6.53
C LEU A 121 -3.02 -6.81 -6.88
N PRO A 122 -2.30 -6.12 -5.97
CA PRO A 122 -2.00 -4.70 -6.13
C PRO A 122 -1.25 -4.39 -7.42
N PHE A 123 -0.31 -5.25 -7.83
CA PHE A 123 0.50 -5.06 -9.03
C PHE A 123 -0.33 -5.04 -10.32
N ILE A 124 -1.39 -5.84 -10.43
CA ILE A 124 -2.26 -5.86 -11.61
C ILE A 124 -3.23 -4.67 -11.59
N PHE A 125 -3.95 -4.50 -10.47
CA PHE A 125 -5.03 -3.51 -10.39
C PHE A 125 -4.49 -2.07 -10.34
N VAL A 126 -3.34 -1.84 -9.69
CA VAL A 126 -2.67 -0.54 -9.70
C VAL A 126 -2.11 -0.22 -11.09
N LEU A 127 -1.58 -1.22 -11.80
CA LEU A 127 -1.15 -1.04 -13.19
C LEU A 127 -2.34 -0.68 -14.09
N LEU A 128 -3.48 -1.35 -13.94
CA LEU A 128 -4.71 -1.02 -14.68
C LEU A 128 -5.21 0.40 -14.36
N LEU A 129 -5.11 0.87 -13.12
CA LEU A 129 -5.43 2.25 -12.75
C LEU A 129 -4.46 3.25 -13.39
N GLY A 130 -3.17 2.96 -13.36
CA GLY A 130 -2.12 3.84 -13.88
C GLY A 130 -2.12 3.96 -15.39
N VAL A 131 -2.12 2.84 -16.10
CA VAL A 131 -1.99 2.76 -17.56
C VAL A 131 -3.36 2.75 -18.27
N GLY A 132 -4.41 2.25 -17.60
CA GLY A 132 -5.75 2.14 -18.16
C GLY A 132 -6.41 3.50 -18.47
N ARG A 133 -7.60 3.44 -19.06
CA ARG A 133 -8.41 4.63 -19.43
C ARG A 133 -9.14 5.28 -18.24
N SER A 134 -8.94 4.80 -17.03
CA SER A 134 -9.54 5.37 -15.82
C SER A 134 -9.12 6.82 -15.62
N ARG A 135 -10.09 7.70 -15.32
CA ARG A 135 -9.83 9.12 -15.06
C ARG A 135 -9.98 9.41 -13.57
N TYR A 136 -9.04 10.17 -13.04
CA TYR A 136 -9.13 10.74 -11.70
C TYR A 136 -10.16 11.88 -11.67
N THR A 137 -11.01 11.85 -10.67
CA THR A 137 -12.06 12.88 -10.48
C THR A 137 -11.99 13.52 -9.11
#